data_918b0e86aeaa88ee3564bf745b36f470
#
_entry.id   918b0e86aeaa88ee3564bf745b36f470
#
_cell.length_a   1.000
_cell.length_b   1.000
_cell.length_c   1.000
_cell.angle_alpha   90.00
_cell.angle_beta   90.00
_cell.angle_gamma   90.00
#
_symmetry.space_group_name_H-M   'P 1'
#
loop_
_entity.id
_entity.type
_entity.pdbx_description
1 polymer ?
#
loop_
_entity_poly.entity_id
_entity_poly.type
_entity_poly.pdbx_seq_one_letter_code
_entity_poly.pdbx_strand_id
1 'polypeptide(L)'
;GTSEECFAAWQEVDELEDSMMRLGVEVFQNYSMRYGSLLRRTFKLRWNVRNVEDHHVIPKEFKSHPIIEKINYDIHASENIIMMPREIGNLRENRLTHRGNHKKYNEYVGNVLNSMENTDITEPEFKQFVDFLKIGCRFRPQDIPWN
;
A
#
# COMPACT_ATOMS: atom_id res chain seq x y z
N GLY A 1 14.38 -13.49 -18.67
CA GLY A 1 13.28 -12.59 -18.74
C GLY A 1 13.67 -11.15 -18.92
N THR A 2 12.80 -10.41 -19.54
CA THR A 2 12.98 -8.98 -19.74
C THR A 2 12.36 -8.21 -18.57
N SER A 3 12.68 -6.92 -18.47
CA SER A 3 12.04 -6.05 -17.48
C SER A 3 10.53 -5.96 -17.71
N GLU A 4 10.08 -5.99 -18.98
CA GLU A 4 8.66 -5.99 -19.33
C GLU A 4 7.94 -7.24 -18.83
N GLU A 5 8.54 -8.41 -19.00
CA GLU A 5 7.98 -9.67 -18.48
C GLU A 5 7.89 -9.64 -16.96
N CYS A 6 8.91 -9.07 -16.31
CA CYS A 6 8.94 -8.93 -14.87
C CYS A 6 7.82 -8.01 -14.37
N PHE A 7 7.62 -6.87 -15.01
CA PHE A 7 6.53 -5.96 -14.69
C PHE A 7 5.17 -6.62 -14.88
N ALA A 8 4.99 -7.37 -15.98
CA ALA A 8 3.75 -8.09 -16.22
C ALA A 8 3.46 -9.11 -15.13
N ALA A 9 4.46 -9.89 -14.73
CA ALA A 9 4.32 -10.89 -13.67
C ALA A 9 3.95 -10.22 -12.34
N TRP A 10 4.62 -9.12 -11.99
CA TRP A 10 4.31 -8.41 -10.76
C TRP A 10 2.92 -7.78 -10.80
N GLN A 11 2.53 -7.25 -11.95
CA GLN A 11 1.19 -6.68 -12.13
C GLN A 11 0.10 -7.74 -11.94
N GLU A 12 0.28 -8.94 -12.45
CA GLU A 12 -0.65 -10.05 -12.25
C GLU A 12 -0.81 -10.38 -10.76
N VAL A 13 0.29 -10.42 -10.03
CA VAL A 13 0.31 -10.66 -8.59
C VAL A 13 -0.41 -9.53 -7.85
N ASP A 14 -0.11 -8.30 -8.20
CA ASP A 14 -0.73 -7.10 -7.62
C ASP A 14 -2.24 -7.11 -7.84
N GLU A 15 -2.69 -7.46 -9.05
CA GLU A 15 -4.10 -7.55 -9.39
C GLU A 15 -4.81 -8.70 -8.67
N LEU A 16 -4.15 -9.84 -8.49
CA LEU A 16 -4.69 -10.95 -7.73
C LEU A 16 -4.88 -10.56 -6.27
N GLU A 17 -3.91 -9.89 -5.68
CA GLU A 17 -4.00 -9.38 -4.31
C GLU A 17 -5.18 -8.42 -4.16
N ASP A 18 -5.34 -7.48 -5.09
CA ASP A 18 -6.45 -6.55 -5.10
C ASP A 18 -7.81 -7.23 -5.28
N SER A 19 -7.87 -8.26 -6.11
CA SER A 19 -9.10 -9.04 -6.32
C SER A 19 -9.50 -9.73 -5.03
N MET A 20 -8.54 -10.27 -4.29
CA MET A 20 -8.80 -10.89 -3.00
C MET A 20 -9.27 -9.88 -1.96
N MET A 21 -8.72 -8.67 -1.95
CA MET A 21 -9.19 -7.60 -1.08
C MET A 21 -10.64 -7.25 -1.36
N ARG A 22 -11.02 -7.13 -2.63
CA ARG A 22 -12.40 -6.81 -3.01
C ARG A 22 -13.39 -7.87 -2.59
N LEU A 23 -12.95 -9.12 -2.58
CA LEU A 23 -13.78 -10.26 -2.18
C LEU A 23 -13.88 -10.39 -0.66
N GLY A 24 -13.11 -9.61 0.09
CA GLY A 24 -13.10 -9.65 1.55
C GLY A 24 -12.60 -10.97 2.12
N VAL A 25 -11.73 -11.66 1.39
CA VAL A 25 -11.25 -12.99 1.77
C VAL A 25 -10.12 -12.88 2.80
N GLU A 26 -10.25 -13.56 3.93
CA GLU A 26 -9.22 -13.57 4.99
C GLU A 26 -7.86 -14.09 4.48
N VAL A 27 -7.85 -14.93 3.48
CA VAL A 27 -6.66 -15.46 2.82
C VAL A 27 -5.74 -14.33 2.34
N PHE A 28 -6.28 -13.15 2.03
CA PHE A 28 -5.51 -12.00 1.62
C PHE A 28 -4.38 -11.68 2.58
N GLN A 29 -4.62 -11.71 3.88
CA GLN A 29 -3.60 -11.39 4.88
C GLN A 29 -2.40 -12.33 4.78
N ASN A 30 -2.63 -13.61 4.50
CA ASN A 30 -1.56 -14.58 4.31
C ASN A 30 -0.76 -14.31 3.04
N TYR A 31 -1.43 -13.84 1.98
CA TYR A 31 -0.77 -13.51 0.73
C TYR A 31 0.06 -12.25 0.82
N SER A 32 -0.38 -11.25 1.57
CA SER A 32 0.39 -10.00 1.71
C SER A 32 1.75 -10.25 2.37
N MET A 33 1.86 -11.24 3.23
CA MET A 33 3.13 -11.62 3.85
C MET A 33 4.15 -12.16 2.86
N ARG A 34 3.71 -12.64 1.69
CA ARG A 34 4.62 -13.13 0.64
C ARG A 34 5.47 -12.04 0.02
N TYR A 35 5.06 -10.79 0.19
CA TYR A 35 5.73 -9.62 -0.39
C TYR A 35 6.49 -8.83 0.65
N GLY A 36 7.10 -9.50 1.62
CA GLY A 36 7.97 -8.85 2.60
C GLY A 36 9.11 -8.08 1.94
N SER A 37 9.74 -7.19 2.70
CA SER A 37 10.77 -6.29 2.17
C SER A 37 11.90 -7.02 1.46
N LEU A 38 12.34 -8.14 2.00
CA LEU A 38 13.40 -8.95 1.38
C LEU A 38 12.95 -9.50 0.02
N LEU A 39 11.73 -10.02 -0.08
CA LEU A 39 11.22 -10.57 -1.32
C LEU A 39 11.05 -9.48 -2.39
N ARG A 40 10.49 -8.33 -2.01
CA ARG A 40 10.34 -7.19 -2.94
C ARG A 40 11.69 -6.72 -3.45
N ARG A 41 12.66 -6.58 -2.56
CA ARG A 41 14.01 -6.15 -2.90
C ARG A 41 14.71 -7.16 -3.81
N THR A 42 14.64 -8.44 -3.47
CA THR A 42 15.22 -9.52 -4.27
C THR A 42 14.61 -9.56 -5.68
N PHE A 43 13.29 -9.41 -5.76
CA PHE A 43 12.58 -9.37 -7.03
C PHE A 43 13.07 -8.20 -7.90
N LYS A 44 13.11 -7.00 -7.33
CA LYS A 44 13.58 -5.81 -8.05
C LYS A 44 15.01 -5.96 -8.56
N LEU A 45 15.89 -6.50 -7.73
CA LEU A 45 17.30 -6.69 -8.11
C LEU A 45 17.46 -7.76 -9.18
N ARG A 46 16.83 -8.90 -9.01
CA ARG A 46 16.96 -10.04 -9.92
C ARG A 46 16.45 -9.71 -11.32
N TRP A 47 15.36 -8.99 -11.42
CA TRP A 47 14.72 -8.68 -12.69
C TRP A 47 15.03 -7.27 -13.18
N ASN A 48 15.92 -6.56 -12.48
CA ASN A 48 16.30 -5.19 -12.81
C ASN A 48 15.10 -4.25 -12.93
N VAL A 49 14.14 -4.39 -12.03
CA VAL A 49 12.96 -3.53 -11.98
C VAL A 49 13.34 -2.20 -11.35
N ARG A 50 13.12 -1.11 -12.10
CA ARG A 50 13.43 0.26 -11.68
C ARG A 50 12.16 1.10 -11.71
N ASN A 51 12.25 2.29 -11.15
CA ASN A 51 11.16 3.27 -11.18
C ASN A 51 9.89 2.79 -10.46
N VAL A 52 10.05 1.86 -9.52
CA VAL A 52 9.00 1.39 -8.64
C VAL A 52 9.49 1.52 -7.21
N GLU A 53 8.69 2.12 -6.36
CA GLU A 53 9.04 2.37 -4.96
C GLU A 53 8.04 1.71 -4.02
N ASP A 54 8.54 1.34 -2.84
CA ASP A 54 7.69 0.86 -1.76
C ASP A 54 7.00 2.06 -1.12
N HIS A 55 5.67 2.00 -1.08
CA HIS A 55 4.85 3.01 -0.44
C HIS A 55 4.27 2.45 0.86
N HIS A 56 4.52 3.14 1.97
CA HIS A 56 3.88 2.84 3.24
C HIS A 56 2.46 3.40 3.21
N VAL A 57 1.48 2.52 3.22
CA VAL A 57 0.06 2.89 3.14
C VAL A 57 -0.32 3.81 4.30
N ILE A 58 0.02 3.38 5.54
CA ILE A 58 0.04 4.30 6.67
C ILE A 58 1.46 4.88 6.72
N PRO A 59 1.63 6.20 6.51
CA PRO A 59 2.95 6.80 6.45
C PRO A 59 3.78 6.59 7.71
N LYS A 60 5.09 6.46 7.53
CA LYS A 60 6.04 6.23 8.63
C LYS A 60 5.96 7.28 9.74
N GLU A 61 5.60 8.51 9.41
CA GLU A 61 5.48 9.59 10.38
C GLU A 61 4.44 9.31 11.47
N PHE A 62 3.49 8.40 11.21
CA PHE A 62 2.44 8.04 12.16
C PHE A 62 2.79 6.84 13.04
N LYS A 63 4.04 6.40 13.01
CA LYS A 63 4.50 5.25 13.81
C LYS A 63 4.13 5.37 15.30
N SER A 64 4.23 6.58 15.85
CA SER A 64 3.95 6.84 17.26
C SER A 64 2.56 7.44 17.51
N HIS A 65 1.70 7.43 16.51
CA HIS A 65 0.33 7.93 16.67
C HIS A 65 -0.43 7.06 17.69
N PRO A 66 -1.23 7.65 18.58
CA PRO A 66 -1.93 6.90 19.64
C PRO A 66 -2.75 5.72 19.14
N ILE A 67 -3.42 5.86 18.00
CA ILE A 67 -4.21 4.76 17.41
C ILE A 67 -3.30 3.63 16.92
N ILE A 68 -2.18 3.96 16.30
CA ILE A 68 -1.21 2.96 15.80
C ILE A 68 -0.65 2.16 16.99
N GLU A 69 -0.31 2.85 18.07
CA GLU A 69 0.18 2.18 19.29
C GLU A 69 -0.92 1.35 19.96
N LYS A 70 -2.13 1.87 20.04
CA LYS A 70 -3.28 1.20 20.68
C LYS A 70 -3.61 -0.13 20.01
N ILE A 71 -3.62 -0.17 18.68
CA ILE A 71 -3.90 -1.39 17.93
C ILE A 71 -2.65 -2.25 17.71
N ASN A 72 -1.49 -1.75 18.11
CA ASN A 72 -0.20 -2.41 17.87
C ASN A 72 0.02 -2.72 16.38
N TYR A 73 -0.28 -1.74 15.53
CA TYR A 73 -0.15 -1.90 14.08
C TYR A 73 1.31 -1.72 13.65
N ASP A 74 1.84 -2.71 12.93
CA ASP A 74 3.21 -2.65 12.41
C ASP A 74 3.25 -1.93 11.07
N ILE A 75 3.70 -0.68 11.09
CA ILE A 75 3.83 0.16 9.90
C ILE A 75 4.80 -0.44 8.88
N HIS A 76 5.78 -1.20 9.35
CA HIS A 76 6.79 -1.81 8.49
C HIS A 76 6.41 -3.20 8.00
N ALA A 77 5.26 -3.73 8.42
CA ALA A 77 4.80 -5.02 7.94
C ALA A 77 4.45 -4.96 6.44
N SER A 78 4.61 -6.08 5.77
CA SER A 78 4.34 -6.16 4.33
C SER A 78 2.90 -5.81 3.97
N GLU A 79 1.95 -6.05 4.88
CA GLU A 79 0.55 -5.67 4.65
C GLU A 79 0.34 -4.15 4.55
N ASN A 80 1.28 -3.36 5.08
CA ASN A 80 1.24 -1.89 5.01
C ASN A 80 2.03 -1.33 3.82
N ILE A 81 2.56 -2.18 2.96
CA ILE A 81 3.45 -1.72 1.89
C ILE A 81 2.93 -2.20 0.55
N ILE A 82 2.81 -1.26 -0.38
CA ILE A 82 2.50 -1.55 -1.78
C ILE A 82 3.59 -0.98 -2.67
N MET A 83 3.77 -1.56 -3.84
CA MET A 83 4.68 -1.00 -4.84
C MET A 83 3.94 0.01 -5.69
N MET A 84 4.54 1.19 -5.85
CA MET A 84 3.98 2.26 -6.65
C MET A 84 4.97 2.74 -7.71
N PRO A 85 4.50 3.09 -8.91
CA PRO A 85 5.38 3.58 -9.96
C PRO A 85 5.88 4.98 -9.62
N ARG A 86 7.10 5.30 -10.06
CA ARG A 86 7.64 6.66 -10.01
C ARG A 86 7.15 7.49 -11.19
N GLU A 87 6.84 6.84 -12.30
CA GLU A 87 6.41 7.49 -13.53
C GLU A 87 5.15 6.84 -14.08
N ILE A 88 4.35 7.62 -14.78
CA ILE A 88 3.15 7.12 -15.45
C ILE A 88 3.55 6.03 -16.43
N GLY A 89 2.84 4.90 -16.39
CA GLY A 89 3.06 3.79 -17.30
C GLY A 89 4.04 2.73 -16.81
N ASN A 90 4.67 2.91 -15.63
CA ASN A 90 5.56 1.88 -15.08
C ASN A 90 4.82 0.62 -14.64
N LEU A 91 3.57 0.77 -14.24
CA LEU A 91 2.66 -0.34 -13.93
C LEU A 91 1.45 -0.21 -14.83
N ARG A 92 0.25 -0.11 -14.26
CA ARG A 92 -0.95 0.16 -15.05
C ARG A 92 -1.08 1.65 -15.37
N GLU A 93 -1.82 1.96 -16.43
CA GLU A 93 -2.34 3.32 -16.60
C GLU A 93 -3.19 3.68 -15.39
N ASN A 94 -3.33 4.92 -15.08
CA ASN A 94 -4.13 5.44 -13.97
C ASN A 94 -3.60 5.13 -12.56
N ARG A 95 -2.38 4.57 -12.44
CA ARG A 95 -1.74 4.45 -11.13
C ARG A 95 -1.23 5.83 -10.69
N LEU A 96 -1.40 6.12 -9.39
CA LEU A 96 -0.71 7.26 -8.79
C LEU A 96 0.79 7.04 -8.86
N THR A 97 1.54 8.10 -9.14
CA THR A 97 3.00 8.01 -9.15
C THR A 97 3.55 8.38 -7.78
N HIS A 98 4.51 7.59 -7.29
CA HIS A 98 5.17 7.84 -6.02
C HIS A 98 6.31 8.84 -6.21
N ARG A 99 5.92 10.11 -6.41
CA ARG A 99 6.85 11.23 -6.58
C ARG A 99 6.57 12.29 -5.53
N GLY A 100 7.62 12.89 -5.05
CA GLY A 100 7.51 13.96 -4.06
C GLY A 100 6.99 13.46 -2.71
N ASN A 101 6.41 14.37 -1.96
CA ASN A 101 6.06 14.15 -0.56
C ASN A 101 4.64 13.61 -0.35
N HIS A 102 3.81 13.52 -1.40
CA HIS A 102 2.38 13.20 -1.29
C HIS A 102 1.74 13.78 -0.02
N LYS A 103 1.93 15.07 0.15
CA LYS A 103 1.59 15.79 1.39
C LYS A 103 0.11 15.72 1.73
N LYS A 104 -0.76 15.88 0.74
CA LYS A 104 -2.22 15.82 0.95
C LYS A 104 -2.66 14.42 1.40
N TYR A 105 -2.01 13.39 0.89
CA TYR A 105 -2.25 12.03 1.34
C TYR A 105 -1.91 11.88 2.81
N ASN A 106 -0.74 12.34 3.22
CA ASN A 106 -0.31 12.25 4.61
C ASN A 106 -1.24 13.03 5.54
N GLU A 107 -1.67 14.22 5.14
CA GLU A 107 -2.63 15.00 5.91
C GLU A 107 -3.98 14.29 6.05
N TYR A 108 -4.46 13.71 4.96
CA TYR A 108 -5.71 12.96 4.98
C TYR A 108 -5.63 11.77 5.93
N VAL A 109 -4.59 10.96 5.83
CA VAL A 109 -4.40 9.81 6.73
C VAL A 109 -4.32 10.28 8.18
N GLY A 110 -3.55 11.32 8.45
CA GLY A 110 -3.43 11.89 9.80
C GLY A 110 -4.77 12.34 10.36
N ASN A 111 -5.57 13.02 9.56
CA ASN A 111 -6.90 13.48 9.99
C ASN A 111 -7.83 12.30 10.31
N VAL A 112 -7.79 11.24 9.50
CA VAL A 112 -8.59 10.05 9.77
C VAL A 112 -8.13 9.37 11.05
N LEU A 113 -6.83 9.21 11.24
CA LEU A 113 -6.28 8.63 12.48
C LEU A 113 -6.69 9.45 13.72
N ASN A 114 -6.64 10.78 13.61
CA ASN A 114 -7.07 11.66 14.70
C ASN A 114 -8.56 11.48 15.02
N SER A 115 -9.39 11.31 14.00
CA SER A 115 -10.82 11.07 14.21
C SER A 115 -11.11 9.73 14.90
N MET A 116 -10.21 8.78 14.79
CA MET A 116 -10.34 7.48 15.44
C MET A 116 -10.00 7.51 16.93
N GLU A 117 -9.28 8.53 17.42
CA GLU A 117 -8.81 8.58 18.81
C GLU A 117 -9.94 8.51 19.83
N ASN A 118 -11.09 9.10 19.50
CA ASN A 118 -12.23 9.17 20.39
C ASN A 118 -13.26 8.05 20.14
N THR A 119 -12.86 7.02 19.42
CA THR A 119 -13.71 5.88 19.11
C THR A 119 -13.08 4.59 19.60
N ASP A 120 -13.91 3.58 19.85
CA ASP A 120 -13.43 2.24 20.22
C ASP A 120 -13.16 1.42 18.96
N ILE A 121 -12.31 1.95 18.07
CA ILE A 121 -12.01 1.27 16.82
C ILE A 121 -11.32 -0.08 17.08
N THR A 122 -11.79 -1.10 16.39
CA THR A 122 -11.20 -2.43 16.46
C THR A 122 -10.11 -2.60 15.40
N GLU A 123 -9.25 -3.60 15.59
CA GLU A 123 -8.23 -3.93 14.59
C GLU A 123 -8.82 -4.24 13.21
N PRO A 124 -9.90 -5.07 13.09
CA PRO A 124 -10.54 -5.29 11.80
C PRO A 124 -11.04 -4.01 11.12
N GLU A 125 -11.64 -3.10 11.89
CA GLU A 125 -12.11 -1.83 11.34
C GLU A 125 -10.96 -0.96 10.85
N PHE A 126 -9.86 -0.93 11.59
CA PHE A 126 -8.65 -0.23 11.16
C PHE A 126 -8.09 -0.82 9.87
N LYS A 127 -8.06 -2.14 9.76
CA LYS A 127 -7.60 -2.83 8.55
C LYS A 127 -8.48 -2.53 7.34
N GLN A 128 -9.78 -2.32 7.54
CA GLN A 128 -10.67 -1.86 6.47
C GLN A 128 -10.23 -0.49 5.92
N PHE A 129 -9.79 0.40 6.79
CA PHE A 129 -9.26 1.69 6.35
C PHE A 129 -7.97 1.51 5.56
N VAL A 130 -7.06 0.65 6.01
CA VAL A 130 -5.84 0.34 5.26
C VAL A 130 -6.18 -0.23 3.89
N ASP A 131 -7.13 -1.14 3.81
CA ASP A 131 -7.58 -1.73 2.55
C ASP A 131 -8.19 -0.67 1.61
N PHE A 132 -8.97 0.24 2.15
CA PHE A 132 -9.51 1.37 1.39
C PHE A 132 -8.38 2.21 0.78
N LEU A 133 -7.35 2.52 1.57
CA LEU A 133 -6.19 3.28 1.08
C LEU A 133 -5.44 2.53 -0.02
N LYS A 134 -5.24 1.22 0.14
CA LYS A 134 -4.59 0.39 -0.87
C LYS A 134 -5.36 0.38 -2.18
N ILE A 135 -6.66 0.17 -2.11
CA ILE A 135 -7.53 0.19 -3.30
C ILE A 135 -7.49 1.55 -3.97
N GLY A 136 -7.55 2.62 -3.18
CA GLY A 136 -7.45 3.98 -3.70
C GLY A 136 -6.14 4.21 -4.43
N CYS A 137 -5.03 3.86 -3.81
CA CYS A 137 -3.72 4.05 -4.42
C CYS A 137 -3.53 3.23 -5.71
N ARG A 138 -4.15 2.06 -5.79
CA ARG A 138 -3.97 1.15 -6.93
C ARG A 138 -4.99 1.38 -8.06
N PHE A 139 -6.26 1.59 -7.71
CA PHE A 139 -7.35 1.54 -8.69
C PHE A 139 -8.21 2.78 -8.74
N ARG A 140 -8.28 3.53 -7.65
CA ARG A 140 -9.22 4.64 -7.51
C ARG A 140 -8.52 5.90 -7.04
N PRO A 141 -7.57 6.41 -7.83
CA PRO A 141 -6.80 7.60 -7.45
C PRO A 141 -7.69 8.82 -7.19
N GLN A 142 -8.85 8.88 -7.80
CA GLN A 142 -9.80 9.98 -7.60
C GLN A 142 -10.41 9.98 -6.18
N ASP A 143 -10.36 8.86 -5.46
CA ASP A 143 -10.92 8.74 -4.11
C ASP A 143 -9.91 9.11 -3.02
N ILE A 144 -8.66 9.32 -3.39
CA ILE A 144 -7.54 9.53 -2.47
C ILE A 144 -6.88 10.88 -2.76
N PRO A 145 -6.76 11.79 -1.77
CA PRO A 145 -5.89 12.95 -1.91
C PRO A 145 -4.43 12.50 -2.07
N TRP A 146 -3.66 13.17 -2.89
CA TRP A 146 -2.27 12.75 -3.11
C TRP A 146 -1.30 13.93 -2.94
N ASN A 147 -1.32 14.87 -3.87
CA ASN A 147 -0.44 16.05 -3.83
C ASN A 147 -1.16 17.33 -3.45
#